data_cd2afd4f2a5fa7fadf47926ed4df8bd2
#
_entry.id   cd2afd4f2a5fa7fadf47926ed4df8bd2
#
_cell.length_a   1.000
_cell.length_b   1.000
_cell.length_c   1.000
_cell.angle_alpha   90.00
_cell.angle_beta   90.00
_cell.angle_gamma   90.00
#
_symmetry.space_group_name_H-M   'P 1'
#
loop_
_entity.id
_entity.type
_entity.pdbx_description
1 polymer ?
#
loop_
_entity_poly.entity_id
_entity_poly.type
_entity_poly.pdbx_seq_one_letter_code
_entity_poly.pdbx_strand_id
1 'polypeptide(L)'
;MNFTEGEIFYINKPLHWTSFDAVKRVRIGILRRLQRKKIKVGHAGTLDPLATGVMIVCTGKATKLIDSLQAQTKEYIATLQLGATTPSFDLETEIDATYPHEHITRELIEATLPQFTGTIQQVPPAYSACKVNGTRAYKMARKGKEVELKAKELVIDEIELLDFTAPVAKIRVVCSKGPYIRALARDIGEALDSGAHLIGLERTRVGNVRLEDCLNIDAIDALLQVAVVEDEDAIVVE
;
A
#
# COMPACT_ATOMS: atom_id res chain seq x y z
N MET A 1 -0.97 -28.15 2.46
CA MET A 1 -1.53 -26.86 2.90
C MET A 1 -2.85 -27.07 3.61
N ASN A 2 -3.05 -26.41 4.74
CA ASN A 2 -4.33 -26.44 5.44
C ASN A 2 -4.94 -25.01 5.48
N PHE A 3 -5.74 -24.69 4.51
CA PHE A 3 -6.32 -23.35 4.36
C PHE A 3 -7.32 -22.97 5.46
N THR A 4 -7.92 -23.96 6.13
CA THR A 4 -8.87 -23.74 7.23
C THR A 4 -8.13 -23.44 8.54
N GLU A 5 -7.08 -24.20 8.86
CA GLU A 5 -6.20 -23.91 9.99
C GLU A 5 -5.43 -22.60 9.76
N GLY A 6 -4.99 -22.35 8.54
CA GLY A 6 -4.50 -21.04 8.14
C GLY A 6 -3.16 -21.06 7.43
N GLU A 7 -3.15 -20.51 6.25
CA GLU A 7 -1.96 -20.27 5.44
C GLU A 7 -1.71 -18.78 5.31
N ILE A 8 -0.44 -18.41 5.09
CA ILE A 8 -0.02 -17.04 4.83
C ILE A 8 0.66 -17.02 3.45
N PHE A 9 0.14 -16.19 2.56
CA PHE A 9 0.70 -15.96 1.23
C PHE A 9 1.37 -14.59 1.17
N TYR A 10 2.57 -14.56 0.64
CA TYR A 10 3.30 -13.34 0.28
C TYR A 10 3.13 -13.13 -1.22
N ILE A 11 2.50 -12.03 -1.59
CA ILE A 11 2.08 -11.75 -2.96
C ILE A 11 2.70 -10.44 -3.42
N ASN A 12 3.30 -10.42 -4.59
CA ASN A 12 3.60 -9.20 -5.31
C ASN A 12 2.31 -8.71 -5.97
N LYS A 13 1.66 -7.70 -5.37
CA LYS A 13 0.43 -7.12 -5.92
C LYS A 13 0.72 -6.40 -7.23
N PRO A 14 0.10 -6.78 -8.35
CA PRO A 14 0.32 -6.10 -9.60
C PRO A 14 -0.33 -4.70 -9.62
N LEU A 15 0.17 -3.86 -10.53
CA LEU A 15 -0.39 -2.54 -10.81
C LEU A 15 -1.86 -2.66 -11.24
N HIS A 16 -2.67 -1.65 -10.94
CA HIS A 16 -4.11 -1.53 -11.22
C HIS A 16 -5.02 -2.52 -10.48
N TRP A 17 -4.48 -3.38 -9.66
CA TRP A 17 -5.28 -4.24 -8.79
C TRP A 17 -5.53 -3.56 -7.44
N THR A 18 -6.77 -3.65 -6.96
CA THR A 18 -7.05 -3.36 -5.56
C THR A 18 -6.52 -4.50 -4.67
N SER A 19 -6.24 -4.20 -3.40
CA SER A 19 -5.93 -5.25 -2.42
C SER A 19 -7.05 -6.29 -2.29
N PHE A 20 -8.30 -5.87 -2.53
CA PHE A 20 -9.45 -6.78 -2.53
C PHE A 20 -9.45 -7.74 -3.73
N ASP A 21 -8.99 -7.32 -4.90
CA ASP A 21 -8.89 -8.19 -6.08
C ASP A 21 -7.91 -9.34 -5.83
N ALA A 22 -6.75 -9.05 -5.21
CA ALA A 22 -5.80 -10.08 -4.82
C ALA A 22 -6.39 -11.07 -3.80
N VAL A 23 -7.06 -10.57 -2.75
CA VAL A 23 -7.78 -11.41 -1.77
C VAL A 23 -8.85 -12.25 -2.45
N LYS A 24 -9.63 -11.66 -3.36
CA LYS A 24 -10.69 -12.35 -4.11
C LYS A 24 -10.10 -13.46 -4.98
N ARG A 25 -8.98 -13.21 -5.66
CA ARG A 25 -8.31 -14.20 -6.50
C ARG A 25 -7.88 -15.42 -5.69
N VAL A 26 -7.15 -15.21 -4.59
CA VAL A 26 -6.74 -16.28 -3.66
C VAL A 26 -7.96 -17.03 -3.12
N ARG A 27 -8.98 -16.33 -2.65
CA ARG A 27 -10.21 -16.93 -2.12
C ARG A 27 -10.89 -17.85 -3.14
N ILE A 28 -11.05 -17.38 -4.38
CA ILE A 28 -11.71 -18.16 -5.44
C ILE A 28 -10.88 -19.41 -5.77
N GLY A 29 -9.56 -19.30 -5.87
CA GLY A 29 -8.67 -20.44 -6.11
C GLY A 29 -8.82 -21.50 -5.03
N ILE A 30 -8.79 -21.12 -3.76
CA ILE A 30 -8.96 -22.02 -2.62
C ILE A 30 -10.37 -22.66 -2.62
N LEU A 31 -11.44 -21.88 -2.82
CA LEU A 31 -12.80 -22.41 -2.83
C LEU A 31 -13.02 -23.43 -3.94
N ARG A 32 -12.44 -23.21 -5.13
CA ARG A 32 -12.47 -24.19 -6.23
C ARG A 32 -11.71 -25.45 -5.86
N ARG A 33 -10.53 -25.32 -5.25
CA ARG A 33 -9.69 -26.46 -4.86
C ARG A 33 -10.34 -27.31 -3.77
N LEU A 34 -10.99 -26.67 -2.78
CA LEU A 34 -11.64 -27.34 -1.66
C LEU A 34 -13.08 -27.78 -1.96
N GLN A 35 -13.67 -27.38 -3.09
CA GLN A 35 -15.10 -27.55 -3.41
C GLN A 35 -16.03 -27.01 -2.30
N ARG A 36 -15.59 -25.96 -1.57
CA ARG A 36 -16.34 -25.33 -0.48
C ARG A 36 -16.99 -24.02 -0.92
N LYS A 37 -18.03 -23.62 -0.19
CA LYS A 37 -18.75 -22.37 -0.43
C LYS A 37 -18.20 -21.17 0.33
N LYS A 38 -17.42 -21.40 1.38
CA LYS A 38 -16.94 -20.33 2.27
C LYS A 38 -15.54 -20.63 2.82
N ILE A 39 -14.69 -19.61 2.87
CA ILE A 39 -13.42 -19.58 3.60
C ILE A 39 -13.12 -18.14 3.99
N LYS A 40 -12.50 -17.94 5.16
CA LYS A 40 -11.99 -16.64 5.55
C LYS A 40 -10.69 -16.37 4.81
N VAL A 41 -10.58 -15.23 4.15
CA VAL A 41 -9.35 -14.72 3.54
C VAL A 41 -9.31 -13.21 3.76
N GLY A 42 -8.19 -12.70 4.21
CA GLY A 42 -7.97 -11.27 4.45
C GLY A 42 -6.53 -10.86 4.18
N HIS A 43 -6.23 -9.57 4.20
CA HIS A 43 -4.88 -9.04 3.97
C HIS A 43 -4.39 -8.17 5.12
N ALA A 44 -3.08 -8.11 5.32
CA ALA A 44 -2.43 -7.30 6.35
C ALA A 44 -1.87 -5.99 5.76
N GLY A 45 -2.76 -5.06 5.49
CA GLY A 45 -2.41 -3.71 5.01
C GLY A 45 -2.73 -3.45 3.54
N THR A 46 -3.60 -2.48 3.34
CA THR A 46 -4.04 -2.06 2.01
C THR A 46 -2.87 -1.47 1.21
N LEU A 47 -2.81 -1.82 -0.07
CA LEU A 47 -2.11 -1.09 -1.12
C LEU A 47 -3.14 -0.48 -2.08
N ASP A 48 -2.91 0.75 -2.47
CA ASP A 48 -3.74 1.44 -3.45
C ASP A 48 -3.63 0.76 -4.84
N PRO A 49 -4.58 0.96 -5.76
CA PRO A 49 -4.53 0.34 -7.09
C PRO A 49 -3.26 0.70 -7.88
N LEU A 50 -2.77 1.93 -7.72
CA LEU A 50 -1.57 2.43 -8.40
C LEU A 50 -0.25 2.07 -7.67
N ALA A 51 -0.32 1.37 -6.54
CA ALA A 51 0.85 0.83 -5.85
C ALA A 51 1.04 -0.65 -6.14
N THR A 52 2.30 -1.10 -6.14
CA THR A 52 2.71 -2.50 -6.32
C THR A 52 3.42 -3.05 -5.09
N GLY A 53 3.81 -4.30 -5.12
CA GLY A 53 4.74 -4.89 -4.15
C GLY A 53 4.10 -5.75 -3.07
N VAL A 54 4.81 -5.91 -1.97
CA VAL A 54 4.53 -6.88 -0.91
C VAL A 54 3.13 -6.72 -0.34
N MET A 55 2.34 -7.77 -0.46
CA MET A 55 1.03 -7.90 0.15
C MET A 55 0.91 -9.26 0.87
N ILE A 56 0.60 -9.23 2.16
CA ILE A 56 0.41 -10.44 2.97
C ILE A 56 -1.07 -10.78 3.00
N VAL A 57 -1.40 -12.00 2.57
CA VAL A 57 -2.77 -12.54 2.57
C VAL A 57 -2.84 -13.75 3.48
N CYS A 58 -3.82 -13.75 4.40
CA CYS A 58 -4.02 -14.81 5.38
C CYS A 58 -5.33 -15.55 5.12
N THR A 59 -5.35 -16.86 5.37
CA THR A 59 -6.55 -17.70 5.26
C THR A 59 -6.95 -18.31 6.61
N GLY A 60 -8.16 -18.80 6.73
CA GLY A 60 -8.66 -19.54 7.89
C GLY A 60 -8.35 -18.86 9.23
N LYS A 61 -7.80 -19.63 10.16
CA LYS A 61 -7.42 -19.14 11.50
C LYS A 61 -6.27 -18.14 11.48
N ALA A 62 -5.37 -18.19 10.45
CA ALA A 62 -4.28 -17.23 10.30
C ALA A 62 -4.78 -15.78 10.08
N THR A 63 -6.07 -15.57 9.72
CA THR A 63 -6.65 -14.22 9.65
C THR A 63 -6.64 -13.49 11.01
N LYS A 64 -6.47 -14.20 12.13
CA LYS A 64 -6.29 -13.60 13.46
C LYS A 64 -4.95 -12.87 13.60
N LEU A 65 -3.95 -13.18 12.77
CA LEU A 65 -2.63 -12.56 12.76
C LEU A 65 -2.60 -11.25 11.98
N ILE A 66 -3.67 -10.89 11.27
CA ILE A 66 -3.70 -9.72 10.36
C ILE A 66 -3.32 -8.43 11.10
N ASP A 67 -3.82 -8.20 12.31
CA ASP A 67 -3.54 -6.96 13.04
C ASP A 67 -2.07 -6.85 13.45
N SER A 68 -1.43 -7.95 13.89
CA SER A 68 -0.01 -7.98 14.24
C SER A 68 0.89 -7.83 13.01
N LEU A 69 0.54 -8.49 11.89
CA LEU A 69 1.24 -8.34 10.62
C LEU A 69 1.10 -6.91 10.06
N GLN A 70 -0.08 -6.32 10.21
CA GLN A 70 -0.32 -4.93 9.81
C GLN A 70 0.42 -3.92 10.68
N ALA A 71 0.75 -4.25 11.92
CA ALA A 71 1.51 -3.37 12.81
C ALA A 71 3.01 -3.29 12.48
N GLN A 72 3.55 -4.25 11.73
CA GLN A 72 4.97 -4.30 11.38
C GLN A 72 5.41 -3.09 10.56
N THR A 73 6.71 -2.78 10.61
CA THR A 73 7.37 -1.75 9.77
C THR A 73 7.22 -2.07 8.28
N LYS A 74 7.08 -1.04 7.46
CA LYS A 74 7.03 -1.15 5.99
C LYS A 74 8.15 -0.35 5.37
N GLU A 75 8.58 -0.81 4.21
CA GLU A 75 9.50 -0.07 3.36
C GLU A 75 8.86 0.15 2.00
N TYR A 76 9.05 1.35 1.47
CA TYR A 76 8.52 1.76 0.17
C TYR A 76 9.60 2.40 -0.66
N ILE A 77 9.53 2.17 -1.96
CA ILE A 77 10.17 3.00 -2.98
C ILE A 77 9.07 3.86 -3.60
N ALA A 78 9.22 5.16 -3.50
CA ALA A 78 8.26 6.14 -4.00
C ALA A 78 8.89 7.01 -5.07
N THR A 79 8.20 7.20 -6.19
CA THR A 79 8.60 8.11 -7.27
C THR A 79 7.66 9.31 -7.24
N LEU A 80 8.21 10.49 -7.05
CA LEU A 80 7.50 11.76 -6.95
C LEU A 80 7.70 12.56 -8.22
N GLN A 81 6.63 13.13 -8.73
CA GLN A 81 6.64 14.22 -9.70
C GLN A 81 6.58 15.54 -8.94
N LEU A 82 7.61 16.37 -9.07
CA LEU A 82 7.66 17.73 -8.53
C LEU A 82 7.06 18.73 -9.52
N GLY A 83 6.64 19.89 -9.00
CA GLY A 83 6.08 20.98 -9.81
C GLY A 83 4.60 20.85 -10.13
N ALA A 84 3.90 19.85 -9.61
CA ALA A 84 2.46 19.69 -9.83
C ALA A 84 1.80 18.96 -8.67
N THR A 85 0.53 19.27 -8.43
CA THR A 85 -0.34 18.57 -7.46
C THR A 85 -1.51 17.88 -8.13
N THR A 86 -2.09 16.90 -7.43
CA THR A 86 -3.36 16.27 -7.77
C THR A 86 -4.19 16.13 -6.50
N PRO A 87 -5.54 16.18 -6.55
CA PRO A 87 -6.39 16.03 -5.38
C PRO A 87 -6.22 14.69 -4.62
N SER A 88 -5.80 13.63 -5.31
CA SER A 88 -5.53 12.31 -4.72
C SER A 88 -4.09 12.15 -4.22
N PHE A 89 -3.20 13.09 -4.55
CA PHE A 89 -1.74 13.07 -4.34
C PHE A 89 -1.04 11.92 -5.08
N ASP A 90 -1.70 11.37 -6.11
CA ASP A 90 -1.20 10.36 -7.05
C ASP A 90 -1.87 10.54 -8.42
N LEU A 91 -1.72 9.55 -9.32
CA LEU A 91 -2.29 9.57 -10.67
C LEU A 91 -3.77 9.10 -10.73
N GLU A 92 -4.49 8.97 -9.59
CA GLU A 92 -5.94 8.66 -9.61
C GLU A 92 -6.76 9.84 -10.13
N THR A 93 -6.27 11.07 -9.93
CA THR A 93 -6.93 12.31 -10.39
C THR A 93 -5.99 13.14 -11.26
N GLU A 94 -6.58 13.98 -12.12
CA GLU A 94 -5.86 14.93 -12.96
C GLU A 94 -5.12 15.99 -12.12
N ILE A 95 -4.11 16.63 -12.73
CA ILE A 95 -3.37 17.76 -12.13
C ILE A 95 -4.35 18.91 -11.89
N ASP A 96 -4.35 19.44 -10.67
CA ASP A 96 -5.17 20.57 -10.24
C ASP A 96 -4.37 21.89 -10.13
N ALA A 97 -3.06 21.82 -9.91
CA ALA A 97 -2.19 22.98 -9.88
C ALA A 97 -0.75 22.67 -10.32
N THR A 98 -0.06 23.68 -10.84
CA THR A 98 1.35 23.62 -11.21
C THR A 98 2.15 24.68 -10.45
N TYR A 99 3.42 24.38 -10.18
CA TYR A 99 4.33 25.17 -9.37
C TYR A 99 5.70 25.26 -10.01
N PRO A 100 6.48 26.32 -9.76
CA PRO A 100 7.90 26.36 -10.11
C PRO A 100 8.63 25.17 -9.45
N HIS A 101 9.58 24.60 -10.15
CA HIS A 101 10.41 23.48 -9.65
C HIS A 101 11.88 23.58 -10.11
N GLU A 102 12.23 24.60 -10.89
CA GLU A 102 13.55 24.78 -11.45
C GLU A 102 14.63 25.09 -10.37
N HIS A 103 14.17 25.59 -9.22
CA HIS A 103 15.03 25.87 -8.05
C HIS A 103 15.37 24.60 -7.25
N ILE A 104 14.69 23.49 -7.51
CA ILE A 104 14.86 22.26 -6.73
C ILE A 104 16.10 21.53 -7.23
N THR A 105 17.08 21.38 -6.34
CA THR A 105 18.31 20.62 -6.59
C THR A 105 18.32 19.35 -5.72
N ARG A 106 19.23 18.42 -6.02
CA ARG A 106 19.49 17.24 -5.19
C ARG A 106 19.78 17.63 -3.74
N GLU A 107 20.66 18.60 -3.56
CA GLU A 107 21.12 19.08 -2.24
C GLU A 107 19.96 19.68 -1.44
N LEU A 108 19.05 20.40 -2.11
CA LEU A 108 17.87 20.96 -1.46
C LEU A 108 16.92 19.84 -1.00
N ILE A 109 16.70 18.81 -1.80
CA ILE A 109 15.87 17.66 -1.41
C ILE A 109 16.52 16.94 -0.22
N GLU A 110 17.82 16.62 -0.29
CA GLU A 110 18.56 15.92 0.77
C GLU A 110 18.56 16.72 2.08
N ALA A 111 18.59 18.05 2.02
CA ALA A 111 18.49 18.94 3.19
C ALA A 111 17.05 19.00 3.75
N THR A 112 16.04 18.79 2.91
CA THR A 112 14.62 18.86 3.28
C THR A 112 14.11 17.56 3.90
N LEU A 113 14.53 16.38 3.40
CA LEU A 113 14.01 15.09 3.84
C LEU A 113 14.13 14.81 5.36
N PRO A 114 15.19 15.21 6.09
CA PRO A 114 15.32 14.95 7.53
C PRO A 114 14.16 15.46 8.39
N GLN A 115 13.47 16.54 7.99
CA GLN A 115 12.31 17.05 8.74
C GLN A 115 11.12 16.09 8.79
N PHE A 116 11.08 15.09 7.90
CA PHE A 116 10.05 14.06 7.84
C PHE A 116 10.45 12.76 8.55
N THR A 117 11.63 12.71 9.20
CA THR A 117 12.09 11.55 9.97
C THR A 117 11.70 11.69 11.44
N GLY A 118 11.40 10.56 12.09
CA GLY A 118 10.91 10.51 13.47
C GLY A 118 9.39 10.65 13.55
N THR A 119 8.90 11.29 14.60
CA THR A 119 7.48 11.51 14.83
C THR A 119 7.00 12.74 14.05
N ILE A 120 6.05 12.53 13.14
CA ILE A 120 5.47 13.57 12.31
C ILE A 120 3.96 13.69 12.53
N GLN A 121 3.42 14.87 12.23
CA GLN A 121 1.97 15.11 12.14
C GLN A 121 1.56 15.09 10.66
N GLN A 122 0.75 14.12 10.26
CA GLN A 122 0.32 13.97 8.87
C GLN A 122 -1.19 14.04 8.74
N VAL A 123 -1.69 14.90 7.86
CA VAL A 123 -3.09 14.90 7.46
C VAL A 123 -3.29 13.85 6.35
N PRO A 124 -4.11 12.81 6.59
CA PRO A 124 -4.39 11.78 5.59
C PRO A 124 -5.01 12.37 4.32
N PRO A 125 -4.83 11.74 3.13
CA PRO A 125 -5.50 12.20 1.92
C PRO A 125 -7.01 11.97 2.01
N ALA A 126 -7.81 12.84 1.37
CA ALA A 126 -9.26 12.69 1.27
C ALA A 126 -9.63 11.36 0.57
N TYR A 127 -8.81 10.93 -0.40
CA TYR A 127 -8.92 9.65 -1.10
C TYR A 127 -8.35 8.49 -0.26
N SER A 128 -8.83 8.34 0.99
CA SER A 128 -8.34 7.31 1.91
C SER A 128 -9.46 6.49 2.54
N ALA A 129 -9.08 5.38 3.18
CA ALA A 129 -10.01 4.54 3.92
C ALA A 129 -10.34 5.09 5.32
N CYS A 130 -9.85 6.26 5.71
CA CYS A 130 -10.22 6.96 6.93
C CYS A 130 -11.74 7.10 7.02
N LYS A 131 -12.29 7.02 8.22
CA LYS A 131 -13.73 7.22 8.45
C LYS A 131 -13.99 8.59 9.02
N VAL A 132 -14.94 9.31 8.43
CA VAL A 132 -15.51 10.56 8.93
C VAL A 132 -17.01 10.33 9.11
N ASN A 133 -17.50 10.47 10.33
CA ASN A 133 -18.90 10.22 10.68
C ASN A 133 -19.43 8.85 10.17
N GLY A 134 -18.60 7.78 10.34
CA GLY A 134 -18.95 6.43 9.92
C GLY A 134 -18.77 6.12 8.42
N THR A 135 -18.59 7.14 7.58
CA THR A 135 -18.40 6.99 6.13
C THR A 135 -16.91 7.02 5.76
N ARG A 136 -16.47 6.21 4.81
CA ARG A 136 -15.11 6.25 4.28
C ARG A 136 -14.85 7.55 3.53
N ALA A 137 -13.72 8.22 3.80
CA ALA A 137 -13.36 9.51 3.21
C ALA A 137 -13.34 9.47 1.67
N TYR A 138 -12.75 8.42 1.07
CA TYR A 138 -12.72 8.28 -0.39
C TYR A 138 -14.09 8.24 -1.06
N LYS A 139 -15.14 7.73 -0.36
CA LYS A 139 -16.50 7.72 -0.90
C LYS A 139 -17.12 9.11 -0.95
N MET A 140 -16.68 9.99 -0.06
CA MET A 140 -17.12 11.38 -0.03
C MET A 140 -16.35 12.21 -1.07
N ALA A 141 -15.01 12.04 -1.11
CA ALA A 141 -14.14 12.73 -2.06
C ALA A 141 -14.53 12.45 -3.52
N ARG A 142 -14.80 11.19 -3.89
CA ARG A 142 -15.27 10.81 -5.23
C ARG A 142 -16.65 11.39 -5.60
N LYS A 143 -17.41 11.90 -4.62
CA LYS A 143 -18.68 12.62 -4.83
C LYS A 143 -18.50 14.14 -4.81
N GLY A 144 -17.25 14.62 -4.84
CA GLY A 144 -16.93 16.04 -4.79
C GLY A 144 -17.24 16.72 -3.45
N LYS A 145 -17.41 15.94 -2.35
CA LYS A 145 -17.64 16.51 -1.02
C LYS A 145 -16.31 16.81 -0.36
N GLU A 146 -16.20 17.98 0.23
CA GLU A 146 -15.09 18.32 1.12
C GLU A 146 -15.04 17.34 2.30
N VAL A 147 -13.83 16.88 2.62
CA VAL A 147 -13.56 15.96 3.72
C VAL A 147 -12.48 16.55 4.60
N GLU A 148 -12.87 17.06 5.75
CA GLU A 148 -11.93 17.52 6.75
C GLU A 148 -11.39 16.31 7.52
N LEU A 149 -10.07 16.12 7.48
CA LEU A 149 -9.35 15.05 8.17
C LEU A 149 -8.36 15.66 9.16
N LYS A 150 -8.38 15.13 10.37
CA LYS A 150 -7.45 15.56 11.43
C LYS A 150 -6.08 14.95 11.20
N ALA A 151 -5.04 15.72 11.49
CA ALA A 151 -3.68 15.23 11.53
C ALA A 151 -3.55 14.05 12.51
N LYS A 152 -2.67 13.13 12.19
CA LYS A 152 -2.34 11.97 13.02
C LYS A 152 -0.84 11.95 13.27
N GLU A 153 -0.48 11.61 14.49
CA GLU A 153 0.90 11.35 14.83
C GLU A 153 1.32 9.99 14.28
N LEU A 154 2.40 9.98 13.51
CA LEU A 154 2.92 8.83 12.79
C LEU A 154 4.45 8.83 12.88
N VAL A 155 5.07 7.67 12.63
CA VAL A 155 6.53 7.55 12.70
C VAL A 155 7.08 7.13 11.33
N ILE A 156 8.06 7.90 10.86
CA ILE A 156 8.92 7.54 9.73
C ILE A 156 10.31 7.26 10.30
N ASP A 157 10.77 6.02 10.18
CA ASP A 157 12.04 5.58 10.75
C ASP A 157 13.22 6.06 9.92
N GLU A 158 13.09 5.97 8.58
CA GLU A 158 14.11 6.36 7.61
C GLU A 158 13.48 6.97 6.37
N ILE A 159 14.14 7.96 5.79
CA ILE A 159 13.84 8.53 4.48
C ILE A 159 15.13 8.87 3.77
N GLU A 160 15.26 8.48 2.50
CA GLU A 160 16.48 8.61 1.72
C GLU A 160 16.16 8.96 0.27
N LEU A 161 16.91 9.90 -0.31
CA LEU A 161 16.85 10.19 -1.74
C LEU A 161 17.71 9.18 -2.49
N LEU A 162 17.08 8.35 -3.32
CA LEU A 162 17.78 7.35 -4.14
C LEU A 162 18.25 7.94 -5.47
N ASP A 163 17.36 8.70 -6.13
CA ASP A 163 17.66 9.30 -7.43
C ASP A 163 16.90 10.61 -7.61
N PHE A 164 17.50 11.52 -8.39
CA PHE A 164 16.85 12.77 -8.79
C PHE A 164 17.26 13.16 -10.21
N THR A 165 16.28 13.24 -11.06
CA THR A 165 16.37 13.83 -12.42
C THR A 165 15.18 14.74 -12.58
N ALA A 166 15.40 16.04 -12.45
CA ALA A 166 14.32 17.03 -12.43
C ALA A 166 13.32 16.84 -13.59
N PRO A 167 12.03 16.86 -13.34
CA PRO A 167 11.35 17.11 -12.06
C PRO A 167 11.00 15.84 -11.26
N VAL A 168 11.66 14.71 -11.47
CA VAL A 168 11.34 13.43 -10.84
C VAL A 168 12.33 13.09 -9.73
N ALA A 169 11.83 12.81 -8.53
CA ALA A 169 12.60 12.34 -7.39
C ALA A 169 12.17 10.93 -6.98
N LYS A 170 13.12 10.06 -6.69
CA LYS A 170 12.90 8.71 -6.19
C LYS A 170 13.42 8.59 -4.78
N ILE A 171 12.55 8.24 -3.84
CA ILE A 171 12.90 8.13 -2.41
C ILE A 171 12.60 6.74 -1.88
N ARG A 172 13.38 6.32 -0.89
CA ARG A 172 13.11 5.16 -0.03
C ARG A 172 12.55 5.67 1.30
N VAL A 173 11.51 5.01 1.79
CA VAL A 173 10.85 5.37 3.05
C VAL A 173 10.65 4.12 3.89
N VAL A 174 11.14 4.12 5.13
CA VAL A 174 10.85 3.09 6.14
C VAL A 174 9.98 3.72 7.20
N CYS A 175 8.82 3.10 7.49
CA CYS A 175 7.87 3.70 8.41
C CYS A 175 7.04 2.66 9.17
N SER A 176 6.47 3.09 10.28
CA SER A 176 5.49 2.34 11.09
C SER A 176 4.17 2.12 10.34
N LYS A 177 3.18 1.53 11.02
CA LYS A 177 1.80 1.48 10.51
C LYS A 177 1.17 2.87 10.49
N GLY A 178 0.61 3.26 9.35
CA GLY A 178 -0.28 4.41 9.27
C GLY A 178 0.10 5.50 8.31
N PRO A 179 1.40 5.81 8.06
CA PRO A 179 1.78 6.82 7.08
C PRO A 179 1.18 6.56 5.69
N TYR A 180 0.68 7.63 5.09
CA TYR A 180 0.27 7.66 3.69
C TYR A 180 1.42 8.26 2.87
N ILE A 181 2.07 7.44 2.04
CA ILE A 181 3.21 7.91 1.24
C ILE A 181 2.77 8.97 0.22
N ARG A 182 1.50 8.95 -0.20
CA ARG A 182 0.88 10.00 -1.02
C ARG A 182 0.85 11.36 -0.29
N ALA A 183 0.45 11.36 0.98
CA ALA A 183 0.47 12.59 1.78
C ALA A 183 1.90 13.05 2.07
N LEU A 184 2.84 12.13 2.27
CA LEU A 184 4.26 12.46 2.41
C LEU A 184 4.80 13.15 1.15
N ALA A 185 4.41 12.68 -0.05
CA ALA A 185 4.80 13.33 -1.31
C ALA A 185 4.29 14.77 -1.37
N ARG A 186 3.01 15.03 -1.01
CA ARG A 186 2.46 16.39 -0.89
C ARG A 186 3.29 17.23 0.08
N ASP A 187 3.51 16.72 1.30
CA ASP A 187 4.20 17.45 2.37
C ASP A 187 5.65 17.79 1.97
N ILE A 188 6.34 16.87 1.27
CA ILE A 188 7.68 17.14 0.70
C ILE A 188 7.61 18.22 -0.38
N GLY A 189 6.63 18.16 -1.28
CA GLY A 189 6.45 19.19 -2.31
C GLY A 189 6.23 20.58 -1.73
N GLU A 190 5.39 20.69 -0.69
CA GLU A 190 5.15 21.93 0.05
C GLU A 190 6.42 22.44 0.74
N ALA A 191 7.20 21.55 1.36
CA ALA A 191 8.46 21.93 2.04
C ALA A 191 9.57 22.36 1.07
N LEU A 192 9.44 22.02 -0.21
CA LEU A 192 10.34 22.47 -1.28
C LEU A 192 9.83 23.76 -1.98
N ASP A 193 8.86 24.49 -1.37
CA ASP A 193 8.20 25.64 -1.99
C ASP A 193 7.65 25.34 -3.39
N SER A 194 7.07 24.15 -3.57
CA SER A 194 6.54 23.63 -4.83
C SER A 194 5.30 22.76 -4.56
N GLY A 195 4.94 21.92 -5.52
CA GLY A 195 3.95 20.86 -5.36
C GLY A 195 4.59 19.52 -5.69
N ALA A 196 4.01 18.43 -5.19
CA ALA A 196 4.36 17.08 -5.61
C ALA A 196 3.19 16.11 -5.50
N HIS A 197 3.24 15.06 -6.32
CA HIS A 197 2.35 13.91 -6.23
C HIS A 197 3.12 12.63 -6.59
N LEU A 198 2.59 11.48 -6.18
CA LEU A 198 3.18 10.19 -6.54
C LEU A 198 2.87 9.82 -7.99
N ILE A 199 3.89 9.39 -8.73
CA ILE A 199 3.77 8.75 -10.04
C ILE A 199 4.14 7.26 -10.01
N GLY A 200 4.70 6.78 -8.89
CA GLY A 200 5.01 5.38 -8.66
C GLY A 200 5.15 5.08 -7.18
N LEU A 201 4.67 3.91 -6.77
CA LEU A 201 4.80 3.43 -5.39
C LEU A 201 4.94 1.92 -5.37
N GLU A 202 6.01 1.43 -4.77
CA GLU A 202 6.24 0.02 -4.55
C GLU A 202 6.52 -0.26 -3.07
N ARG A 203 5.76 -1.17 -2.46
CA ARG A 203 6.07 -1.65 -1.11
C ARG A 203 7.05 -2.80 -1.21
N THR A 204 8.30 -2.55 -0.85
CA THR A 204 9.40 -3.51 -0.99
C THR A 204 9.51 -4.45 0.21
N ARG A 205 8.95 -4.06 1.40
CA ARG A 205 9.05 -4.87 2.62
C ARG A 205 7.87 -4.63 3.57
N VAL A 206 7.48 -5.70 4.28
CA VAL A 206 6.58 -5.67 5.45
C VAL A 206 7.19 -6.56 6.53
N GLY A 207 7.65 -5.99 7.64
CA GLY A 207 8.42 -6.70 8.65
C GLY A 207 9.67 -7.35 8.04
N ASN A 208 9.74 -8.67 8.10
CA ASN A 208 10.84 -9.46 7.52
C ASN A 208 10.54 -9.96 6.10
N VAL A 209 9.31 -9.80 5.60
CA VAL A 209 8.91 -10.24 4.26
C VAL A 209 9.36 -9.21 3.23
N ARG A 210 10.17 -9.62 2.28
CA ARG A 210 10.69 -8.80 1.18
C ARG A 210 9.98 -9.10 -0.13
N LEU A 211 10.14 -8.22 -1.10
CA LEU A 211 9.52 -8.39 -2.42
C LEU A 211 9.99 -9.68 -3.12
N GLU A 212 11.24 -10.07 -2.92
CA GLU A 212 11.85 -11.31 -3.44
C GLU A 212 11.22 -12.59 -2.87
N ASP A 213 10.59 -12.50 -1.68
CA ASP A 213 9.86 -13.61 -1.06
C ASP A 213 8.44 -13.77 -1.63
N CYS A 214 7.99 -12.84 -2.46
CA CYS A 214 6.62 -12.75 -2.92
C CYS A 214 6.39 -13.48 -4.24
N LEU A 215 5.29 -14.22 -4.31
CA LEU A 215 4.82 -14.83 -5.54
C LEU A 215 3.98 -13.85 -6.36
N ASN A 216 4.13 -13.89 -7.67
CA ASN A 216 3.20 -13.23 -8.58
C ASN A 216 1.84 -13.95 -8.59
N ILE A 217 0.80 -13.27 -9.01
CA ILE A 217 -0.58 -13.81 -9.00
C ILE A 217 -0.69 -15.13 -9.79
N ASP A 218 -0.03 -15.24 -10.94
CA ASP A 218 -0.07 -16.47 -11.75
C ASP A 218 0.63 -17.64 -11.05
N ALA A 219 1.71 -17.38 -10.30
CA ALA A 219 2.38 -18.39 -9.50
C ALA A 219 1.51 -18.85 -8.31
N ILE A 220 0.73 -17.97 -7.71
CA ILE A 220 -0.26 -18.32 -6.68
C ILE A 220 -1.35 -19.23 -7.28
N ASP A 221 -1.86 -18.91 -8.47
CA ASP A 221 -2.87 -19.75 -9.12
C ASP A 221 -2.33 -21.16 -9.41
N ALA A 222 -1.10 -21.26 -9.93
CA ALA A 222 -0.45 -22.54 -10.18
C ALA A 222 -0.23 -23.32 -8.87
N LEU A 223 0.23 -22.65 -7.81
CA LEU A 223 0.39 -23.24 -6.49
C LEU A 223 -0.92 -23.83 -5.95
N LEU A 224 -2.02 -23.07 -6.04
CA LEU A 224 -3.32 -23.50 -5.56
C LEU A 224 -3.90 -24.68 -6.35
N GLN A 225 -3.52 -24.87 -7.62
CA GLN A 225 -3.93 -26.01 -8.43
C GLN A 225 -3.25 -27.33 -8.01
N VAL A 226 -1.95 -27.27 -7.65
CA VAL A 226 -1.14 -28.45 -7.36
C VAL A 226 -0.97 -28.73 -5.86
N ALA A 227 -1.39 -27.80 -4.99
CA ALA A 227 -1.23 -27.94 -3.54
C ALA A 227 -1.86 -29.24 -3.02
N VAL A 228 -1.09 -30.02 -2.26
CA VAL A 228 -1.64 -31.09 -1.43
C VAL A 228 -2.42 -30.47 -0.29
N VAL A 229 -3.70 -30.78 -0.18
CA VAL A 229 -4.61 -30.18 0.80
C VAL A 229 -4.83 -31.17 1.93
N GLU A 230 -4.53 -30.76 3.15
CA GLU A 230 -4.68 -31.53 4.40
C GLU A 230 -5.88 -31.02 5.23
N ASP A 231 -6.93 -30.53 4.58
CA ASP A 231 -8.14 -30.11 5.29
C ASP A 231 -8.96 -31.35 5.73
N GLU A 232 -9.09 -31.55 7.04
CA GLU A 232 -9.75 -32.72 7.65
C GLU A 232 -11.24 -32.87 7.24
N ASP A 233 -11.86 -31.81 6.68
CA ASP A 233 -13.24 -31.81 6.18
C ASP A 233 -13.31 -31.85 4.63
N ALA A 234 -12.25 -32.18 3.92
CA ALA A 234 -12.34 -32.42 2.49
C ALA A 234 -13.22 -33.66 2.26
N ILE A 235 -14.39 -33.46 1.68
CA ILE A 235 -15.27 -34.56 1.30
C ILE A 235 -14.50 -35.42 0.30
N VAL A 236 -14.09 -36.61 0.72
CA VAL A 236 -13.62 -37.65 -0.19
C VAL A 236 -14.86 -38.04 -1.01
N VAL A 237 -14.95 -37.57 -2.23
CA VAL A 237 -15.92 -38.07 -3.21
C VAL A 237 -15.27 -39.32 -3.78
N GLU A 238 -15.73 -40.49 -3.33
CA GLU A 238 -15.50 -41.79 -3.98
C GLU A 238 -16.10 -41.84 -5.37
#